data_e66ee046045c738e3995b3afe55eeaab
#
_entry.id   e66ee046045c738e3995b3afe55eeaab
#
_cell.length_a   1.000
_cell.length_b   1.000
_cell.length_c   1.000
_cell.angle_alpha   90.00
_cell.angle_beta   90.00
_cell.angle_gamma   90.00
#
_symmetry.space_group_name_H-M   'P 1'
#
loop_
_entity.id
_entity.type
_entity.pdbx_description
1 polymer ?
#
loop_
_entity_poly.entity_id
_entity_poly.type
_entity_poly.pdbx_seq_one_letter_code
_entity_poly.pdbx_strand_id
1 'polypeptide(L)'
;MSQSFIHFFTKLIFIRKIKSGIFHFNVFVKNIKTNIQVYFIKKLISQWLLNIKKDSPKVLIGANVLKPNGVDFHMHAIQELSQRDICLIPSDTILKKISFNDFFKNHIDKINPLSNSILHSHVYPNYINWCHEQKSKNPNIKWIHTYHAHYFPEYSEGDFLDWQKDFNKSFIEVASKADVKISVSKWQQIFYKEKFNIDTLYIPNGVDVVKCDKANAVFFYKTYGLRNFILNVSRHDPVKNPKEFVLLAQAMPEHHFVIIGNGLTKELFKEHYCISAPKNLSILGKMSQIEVQHAIAASICLVSNSKREGLPTLVLECMAQSKPVVVSNEPGSMEAIDHGKHGYFYELGDIEDLKRQTLLTIKDTIKPIKARQRVLEEYDWRVVIKKVDRLYDV
;
A
#
# COMPACT_ATOMS: atom_id res chain seq x y z
N MET A 1 -39.29 -32.13 39.22
CA MET A 1 -38.28 -31.69 38.21
C MET A 1 -37.36 -32.85 37.91
N SER A 2 -37.32 -33.33 36.68
CA SER A 2 -36.62 -34.57 36.31
C SER A 2 -35.09 -34.38 36.36
N GLN A 3 -34.37 -35.42 36.82
CA GLN A 3 -32.91 -35.48 36.87
C GLN A 3 -32.24 -35.09 35.50
N SER A 4 -32.94 -35.26 34.39
CA SER A 4 -32.47 -34.85 33.07
C SER A 4 -32.36 -33.34 32.88
N PHE A 5 -33.21 -32.55 33.55
CA PHE A 5 -33.20 -31.09 33.49
C PHE A 5 -32.02 -30.50 34.26
N ILE A 6 -31.67 -31.07 35.40
CA ILE A 6 -30.51 -30.66 36.22
C ILE A 6 -29.20 -31.00 35.49
N HIS A 7 -29.13 -32.14 34.81
CA HIS A 7 -27.95 -32.56 34.05
C HIS A 7 -27.71 -31.65 32.82
N PHE A 8 -28.78 -31.21 32.14
CA PHE A 8 -28.70 -30.29 31.03
C PHE A 8 -28.20 -28.90 31.47
N PHE A 9 -28.70 -28.36 32.57
CA PHE A 9 -28.26 -27.07 33.13
C PHE A 9 -26.82 -27.08 33.62
N THR A 10 -26.39 -28.15 34.30
CA THR A 10 -24.97 -28.29 34.73
C THR A 10 -24.02 -28.37 33.56
N LYS A 11 -24.40 -29.05 32.46
CA LYS A 11 -23.61 -29.12 31.24
C LYS A 11 -23.51 -27.75 30.55
N LEU A 12 -24.59 -26.96 30.54
CA LEU A 12 -24.64 -25.62 29.98
C LEU A 12 -23.75 -24.61 30.78
N ILE A 13 -23.79 -24.70 32.12
CA ILE A 13 -22.96 -23.87 32.99
C ILE A 13 -21.47 -24.24 32.84
N PHE A 14 -21.16 -25.53 32.72
CA PHE A 14 -19.79 -25.99 32.51
C PHE A 14 -19.23 -25.54 31.16
N ILE A 15 -20.01 -25.62 30.07
CA ILE A 15 -19.63 -25.13 28.76
C ILE A 15 -19.45 -23.60 28.76
N ARG A 16 -20.31 -22.84 29.45
CA ARG A 16 -20.15 -21.38 29.63
C ARG A 16 -18.87 -21.02 30.39
N LYS A 17 -18.52 -21.74 31.46
CA LYS A 17 -17.27 -21.54 32.21
C LYS A 17 -16.03 -21.86 31.38
N ILE A 18 -16.06 -22.93 30.57
CA ILE A 18 -14.94 -23.26 29.65
C ILE A 18 -14.80 -22.20 28.59
N LYS A 19 -15.90 -21.76 27.94
CA LYS A 19 -15.85 -20.69 26.94
C LYS A 19 -15.35 -19.36 27.52
N SER A 20 -15.77 -19.01 28.74
CA SER A 20 -15.28 -17.86 29.48
C SER A 20 -13.79 -17.99 29.82
N GLY A 21 -13.33 -19.16 30.28
CA GLY A 21 -11.92 -19.43 30.56
C GLY A 21 -11.05 -19.33 29.29
N ILE A 22 -11.50 -19.89 28.16
CA ILE A 22 -10.80 -19.78 26.85
C ILE A 22 -10.77 -18.34 26.39
N PHE A 23 -11.86 -17.60 26.55
CA PHE A 23 -11.90 -16.18 26.20
C PHE A 23 -10.92 -15.35 27.04
N HIS A 24 -10.89 -15.54 28.37
CA HIS A 24 -9.93 -14.85 29.22
C HIS A 24 -8.49 -15.25 28.95
N PHE A 25 -8.21 -16.52 28.65
CA PHE A 25 -6.89 -17.00 28.28
C PHE A 25 -6.44 -16.37 26.94
N ASN A 26 -7.32 -16.31 25.93
CA ASN A 26 -7.02 -15.67 24.66
C ASN A 26 -6.77 -14.15 24.81
N VAL A 27 -7.53 -13.47 25.66
CA VAL A 27 -7.32 -12.05 25.99
C VAL A 27 -5.98 -11.87 26.72
N PHE A 28 -5.65 -12.75 27.66
CA PHE A 28 -4.38 -12.74 28.39
C PHE A 28 -3.18 -12.94 27.45
N VAL A 29 -3.23 -13.96 26.58
CA VAL A 29 -2.18 -14.21 25.56
C VAL A 29 -2.04 -13.04 24.59
N LYS A 30 -3.16 -12.44 24.17
CA LYS A 30 -3.16 -11.25 23.30
C LYS A 30 -2.51 -10.06 24.01
N ASN A 31 -2.77 -9.86 25.29
CA ASN A 31 -2.15 -8.80 26.08
C ASN A 31 -0.65 -9.01 26.29
N ILE A 32 -0.20 -10.25 26.54
CA ILE A 32 1.23 -10.59 26.62
C ILE A 32 1.93 -10.30 25.29
N LYS A 33 1.39 -10.78 24.17
CA LYS A 33 1.95 -10.48 22.84
C LYS A 33 2.06 -8.99 22.58
N THR A 34 1.04 -8.23 22.97
CA THR A 34 1.03 -6.77 22.80
C THR A 34 2.09 -6.09 23.68
N ASN A 35 2.24 -6.52 24.94
CA ASN A 35 3.24 -5.95 25.85
C ASN A 35 4.67 -6.25 25.37
N ILE A 36 4.92 -7.45 24.84
CA ILE A 36 6.18 -7.82 24.24
C ILE A 36 6.47 -6.95 23.01
N GLN A 37 5.48 -6.74 22.14
CA GLN A 37 5.63 -5.87 20.98
C GLN A 37 5.93 -4.42 21.39
N VAL A 38 5.21 -3.89 22.37
CA VAL A 38 5.44 -2.56 22.95
C VAL A 38 6.88 -2.43 23.52
N TYR A 39 7.36 -3.45 24.22
CA TYR A 39 8.72 -3.47 24.74
C TYR A 39 9.78 -3.39 23.61
N PHE A 40 9.62 -4.22 22.56
CA PHE A 40 10.54 -4.19 21.42
C PHE A 40 10.49 -2.85 20.66
N ILE A 41 9.31 -2.26 20.50
CA ILE A 41 9.16 -0.95 19.90
C ILE A 41 9.88 0.12 20.73
N LYS A 42 9.66 0.14 22.04
CA LYS A 42 10.37 1.08 22.93
C LYS A 42 11.89 0.94 22.84
N LYS A 43 12.40 -0.30 22.76
CA LYS A 43 13.83 -0.58 22.58
C LYS A 43 14.36 -0.07 21.23
N LEU A 44 13.64 -0.31 20.13
CA LEU A 44 13.99 0.21 18.80
C LEU A 44 14.00 1.74 18.76
N ILE A 45 13.00 2.36 19.36
CA ILE A 45 12.90 3.81 19.48
C ILE A 45 14.04 4.38 20.31
N SER A 46 14.40 3.75 21.43
CA SER A 46 15.52 4.18 22.26
C SER A 46 16.84 4.07 21.50
N GLN A 47 17.05 2.99 20.73
CA GLN A 47 18.22 2.84 19.88
C GLN A 47 18.24 3.88 18.75
N TRP A 48 17.11 4.14 18.15
CA TRP A 48 16.96 5.15 17.13
C TRP A 48 17.28 6.55 17.67
N LEU A 49 16.77 6.92 18.85
CA LEU A 49 17.08 8.19 19.53
C LEU A 49 18.57 8.37 19.84
N LEU A 50 19.27 7.28 20.18
CA LEU A 50 20.72 7.32 20.43
C LEU A 50 21.54 7.61 19.17
N ASN A 51 21.03 7.20 18.00
CA ASN A 51 21.72 7.39 16.71
C ASN A 51 21.39 8.72 16.02
N ILE A 52 20.48 9.52 16.57
CA ILE A 52 20.15 10.83 16.02
C ILE A 52 21.28 11.81 16.32
N LYS A 53 21.97 12.30 15.27
CA LYS A 53 22.92 13.41 15.39
C LYS A 53 22.15 14.68 15.76
N LYS A 54 22.49 15.28 16.91
CA LYS A 54 21.74 16.42 17.47
C LYS A 54 21.75 17.69 16.62
N ASP A 55 22.76 17.87 15.77
CA ASP A 55 23.12 19.17 15.19
C ASP A 55 22.86 19.30 13.66
N SER A 56 22.30 18.30 13.00
CA SER A 56 22.00 18.40 11.56
C SER A 56 20.51 18.59 11.30
N PRO A 57 20.11 19.37 10.28
CA PRO A 57 18.74 19.46 9.82
C PRO A 57 18.26 18.07 9.40
N LYS A 58 17.07 17.67 9.84
CA LYS A 58 16.51 16.33 9.58
C LYS A 58 15.20 16.43 8.85
N VAL A 59 14.99 15.48 7.97
CA VAL A 59 13.65 15.25 7.41
C VAL A 59 12.98 14.15 8.22
N LEU A 60 11.88 14.49 8.90
CA LEU A 60 11.11 13.58 9.71
C LEU A 60 9.92 13.06 8.89
N ILE A 61 9.88 11.76 8.66
CA ILE A 61 8.82 11.10 7.85
C ILE A 61 8.06 10.09 8.71
N GLY A 62 6.75 10.24 8.83
CA GLY A 62 5.91 9.27 9.52
C GLY A 62 5.71 8.01 8.69
N ALA A 63 6.10 6.83 9.21
CA ALA A 63 6.09 5.55 8.48
C ALA A 63 5.80 4.35 9.38
N ASN A 64 5.44 3.21 8.79
CA ASN A 64 5.54 1.92 9.45
C ASN A 64 6.96 1.37 9.33
N VAL A 65 7.71 1.49 10.41
CA VAL A 65 9.13 1.10 10.44
C VAL A 65 9.35 -0.40 10.69
N LEU A 66 8.35 -1.11 11.23
CA LEU A 66 8.49 -2.51 11.62
C LEU A 66 8.03 -3.50 10.54
N LYS A 67 6.95 -3.17 9.83
CA LYS A 67 6.34 -4.04 8.82
C LYS A 67 5.89 -3.20 7.64
N PRO A 68 6.82 -2.64 6.86
CA PRO A 68 6.48 -1.78 5.73
C PRO A 68 5.59 -2.51 4.73
N ASN A 69 4.62 -1.80 4.18
CA ASN A 69 3.72 -2.30 3.15
C ASN A 69 3.21 -1.12 2.30
N GLY A 70 2.81 -1.37 1.06
CA GLY A 70 2.24 -0.34 0.19
C GLY A 70 3.08 0.95 0.18
N VAL A 71 2.49 2.05 0.68
CA VAL A 71 3.13 3.37 0.71
C VAL A 71 4.37 3.43 1.61
N ASP A 72 4.50 2.54 2.60
CA ASP A 72 5.71 2.54 3.45
C ASP A 72 6.98 2.24 2.65
N PHE A 73 6.90 1.40 1.61
CA PHE A 73 8.05 1.17 0.71
C PHE A 73 8.53 2.44 0.02
N HIS A 74 7.61 3.37 -0.31
CA HIS A 74 7.96 4.68 -0.83
C HIS A 74 8.76 5.49 0.20
N MET A 75 8.31 5.53 1.45
CA MET A 75 9.00 6.26 2.52
C MET A 75 10.36 5.66 2.88
N HIS A 76 10.46 4.32 2.90
CA HIS A 76 11.74 3.62 3.08
C HIS A 76 12.70 3.86 1.91
N ALA A 77 12.21 3.93 0.67
CA ALA A 77 13.05 4.26 -0.47
C ALA A 77 13.59 5.71 -0.40
N ILE A 78 12.78 6.65 0.08
CA ILE A 78 13.26 8.01 0.34
C ILE A 78 14.40 7.97 1.37
N GLN A 79 14.25 7.22 2.48
CA GLN A 79 15.30 7.09 3.48
C GLN A 79 16.57 6.45 2.92
N GLU A 80 16.45 5.41 2.10
CA GLU A 80 17.57 4.66 1.55
C GLU A 80 18.37 5.45 0.50
N LEU A 81 17.68 6.26 -0.31
CA LEU A 81 18.24 6.85 -1.53
C LEU A 81 18.47 8.36 -1.46
N SER A 82 17.88 9.06 -0.50
CA SER A 82 18.08 10.49 -0.30
C SER A 82 19.50 10.79 0.15
N GLN A 83 20.02 11.94 -0.31
CA GLN A 83 21.29 12.50 0.18
C GLN A 83 21.12 13.30 1.49
N ARG A 84 19.89 13.41 2.01
CA ARG A 84 19.56 14.13 3.23
C ARG A 84 19.46 13.18 4.41
N ASP A 85 19.56 13.72 5.62
CA ASP A 85 19.38 12.94 6.85
C ASP A 85 17.90 12.66 7.09
N ILE A 86 17.43 11.51 6.59
CA ILE A 86 16.04 11.10 6.69
C ILE A 86 15.83 10.25 7.93
N CYS A 87 14.82 10.63 8.71
CA CYS A 87 14.43 9.95 9.92
C CYS A 87 13.00 9.44 9.82
N LEU A 88 12.80 8.11 9.73
CA LEU A 88 11.48 7.51 9.75
C LEU A 88 10.94 7.47 11.18
N ILE A 89 9.77 8.05 11.38
CA ILE A 89 9.07 8.14 12.65
C ILE A 89 8.00 7.08 12.69
N PRO A 90 8.00 6.15 13.67
CA PRO A 90 6.96 5.15 13.80
C PRO A 90 5.58 5.80 13.94
N SER A 91 4.70 5.58 12.96
CA SER A 91 3.38 6.23 12.88
C SER A 91 2.24 5.25 12.66
N ASP A 92 2.53 3.96 12.71
CA ASP A 92 1.56 2.91 12.45
C ASP A 92 0.62 2.63 13.63
N THR A 93 -0.37 1.76 13.36
CA THR A 93 -1.42 1.39 14.31
C THR A 93 -0.95 0.60 15.53
N ILE A 94 0.30 0.12 15.55
CA ILE A 94 0.88 -0.59 16.71
C ILE A 94 1.02 0.38 17.88
N LEU A 95 1.26 1.66 17.58
CA LEU A 95 1.24 2.75 18.56
C LEU A 95 -0.17 3.15 19.05
N LYS A 96 -1.26 2.56 18.54
CA LYS A 96 -2.62 2.83 19.07
C LYS A 96 -2.76 2.59 20.58
N LYS A 97 -1.86 1.83 21.19
CA LYS A 97 -1.85 1.57 22.64
C LYS A 97 -0.82 2.40 23.42
N ILE A 98 0.15 2.98 22.73
CA ILE A 98 0.99 4.05 23.25
C ILE A 98 0.46 5.26 22.50
N SER A 99 -0.23 6.18 23.19
CA SER A 99 -0.72 7.38 22.55
C SER A 99 0.45 8.00 21.78
N PHE A 100 0.26 8.26 20.51
CA PHE A 100 1.26 8.91 19.66
C PHE A 100 1.74 10.22 20.32
N ASN A 101 0.80 10.95 20.95
CA ASN A 101 1.10 12.15 21.71
C ASN A 101 1.99 11.87 22.91
N ASP A 102 1.77 10.79 23.67
CA ASP A 102 2.63 10.45 24.83
C ASP A 102 4.02 10.01 24.38
N PHE A 103 4.09 9.29 23.27
CA PHE A 103 5.38 8.92 22.66
C PHE A 103 6.13 10.14 22.19
N PHE A 104 5.51 11.05 21.43
CA PHE A 104 6.14 12.25 20.92
C PHE A 104 6.46 13.26 22.01
N LYS A 105 5.55 13.54 22.94
CA LYS A 105 5.83 14.42 24.10
C LYS A 105 7.02 13.96 24.91
N ASN A 106 7.20 12.66 25.10
CA ASN A 106 8.27 12.14 25.94
C ASN A 106 9.63 11.95 25.23
N HIS A 107 9.65 11.89 23.88
CA HIS A 107 10.85 11.50 23.15
C HIS A 107 11.25 12.48 22.05
N ILE A 108 10.32 13.10 21.31
CA ILE A 108 10.68 14.03 20.23
C ILE A 108 10.95 15.43 20.74
N ASP A 109 10.31 15.87 21.82
CA ASP A 109 10.71 17.12 22.48
C ASP A 109 12.17 17.11 22.96
N LYS A 110 12.79 15.91 23.06
CA LYS A 110 14.22 15.73 23.32
C LYS A 110 15.07 15.70 22.05
N ILE A 111 14.48 15.61 20.87
CA ILE A 111 15.17 15.78 19.58
C ILE A 111 15.17 17.27 19.27
N ASN A 112 16.07 17.98 19.89
CA ASN A 112 16.17 19.41 19.69
C ASN A 112 17.15 19.70 18.53
N PRO A 113 16.88 20.73 17.73
CA PRO A 113 15.66 21.53 17.64
C PRO A 113 14.84 21.18 16.40
N LEU A 114 13.55 20.91 16.58
CA LEU A 114 12.56 20.84 15.50
C LEU A 114 12.61 22.09 14.58
N SER A 115 13.13 23.22 15.08
CA SER A 115 13.25 24.48 14.33
C SER A 115 14.06 24.37 13.02
N ASN A 116 14.95 23.39 12.92
CA ASN A 116 15.78 23.15 11.72
C ASN A 116 15.37 21.86 10.97
N SER A 117 14.25 21.25 11.32
CA SER A 117 13.79 20.02 10.71
C SER A 117 12.67 20.28 9.71
N ILE A 118 12.59 19.41 8.69
CA ILE A 118 11.50 19.36 7.74
C ILE A 118 10.57 18.24 8.15
N LEU A 119 9.28 18.51 8.21
CA LEU A 119 8.26 17.49 8.44
C LEU A 119 7.70 17.04 7.09
N HIS A 120 7.75 15.75 6.81
CA HIS A 120 7.15 15.20 5.59
C HIS A 120 6.12 14.14 5.93
N SER A 121 4.85 14.45 5.73
CA SER A 121 3.73 13.56 6.02
C SER A 121 3.20 12.87 4.76
N HIS A 122 2.65 11.66 4.95
CA HIS A 122 2.07 10.83 3.90
C HIS A 122 0.67 10.35 4.33
N VAL A 123 0.50 9.07 4.64
CA VAL A 123 -0.81 8.41 4.84
C VAL A 123 -1.21 8.20 6.30
N TYR A 124 -0.47 8.71 7.26
CA TYR A 124 -0.75 8.48 8.69
C TYR A 124 -1.47 9.67 9.34
N PRO A 125 -2.79 9.58 9.63
CA PRO A 125 -3.58 10.70 10.18
C PRO A 125 -2.97 11.30 11.45
N ASN A 126 -2.52 10.47 12.38
CA ASN A 126 -1.90 10.94 13.62
C ASN A 126 -0.64 11.78 13.36
N TYR A 127 0.20 11.35 12.39
CA TYR A 127 1.39 12.09 12.02
C TYR A 127 1.06 13.38 11.27
N ILE A 128 0.06 13.36 10.38
CA ILE A 128 -0.44 14.55 9.68
C ILE A 128 -0.90 15.60 10.68
N ASN A 129 -1.73 15.20 11.65
CA ASN A 129 -2.26 16.08 12.68
C ASN A 129 -1.12 16.64 13.57
N TRP A 130 -0.15 15.80 13.92
CA TRP A 130 1.03 16.25 14.66
C TRP A 130 1.89 17.24 13.86
N CYS A 131 2.12 17.02 12.57
CA CYS A 131 2.83 17.97 11.70
C CYS A 131 2.13 19.35 11.71
N HIS A 132 0.79 19.35 11.59
CA HIS A 132 0.00 20.56 11.66
C HIS A 132 0.14 21.27 13.02
N GLU A 133 0.09 20.53 14.12
CA GLU A 133 0.29 21.07 15.48
C GLU A 133 1.67 21.71 15.62
N GLN A 134 2.74 21.04 15.15
CA GLN A 134 4.10 21.58 15.21
C GLN A 134 4.26 22.84 14.35
N LYS A 135 3.72 22.83 13.13
CA LYS A 135 3.70 24.01 12.25
C LYS A 135 2.96 25.19 12.87
N SER A 136 1.86 24.93 13.57
CA SER A 136 1.09 25.97 14.27
C SER A 136 1.85 26.58 15.44
N LYS A 137 2.68 25.79 16.14
CA LYS A 137 3.51 26.26 17.25
C LYS A 137 4.77 26.99 16.76
N ASN A 138 5.33 26.55 15.64
CA ASN A 138 6.52 27.17 15.02
C ASN A 138 6.30 27.33 13.51
N PRO A 139 5.85 28.51 13.05
CA PRO A 139 5.61 28.80 11.64
C PRO A 139 6.83 28.64 10.72
N ASN A 140 8.05 28.64 11.27
CA ASN A 140 9.27 28.47 10.49
C ASN A 140 9.58 27.01 10.13
N ILE A 141 8.93 26.04 10.77
CA ILE A 141 9.05 24.63 10.38
C ILE A 141 8.48 24.45 8.97
N LYS A 142 9.27 23.88 8.07
CA LYS A 142 8.81 23.50 6.74
C LYS A 142 8.02 22.19 6.83
N TRP A 143 6.78 22.19 6.36
CA TRP A 143 5.93 21.00 6.31
C TRP A 143 5.59 20.65 4.87
N ILE A 144 5.94 19.42 4.45
CA ILE A 144 5.66 18.83 3.15
C ILE A 144 4.63 17.72 3.35
N HIS A 145 3.66 17.60 2.43
CA HIS A 145 2.72 16.48 2.41
C HIS A 145 2.63 15.84 1.03
N THR A 146 2.72 14.50 0.97
CA THR A 146 2.52 13.73 -0.26
C THR A 146 1.17 13.02 -0.25
N TYR A 147 0.33 13.36 -1.23
CA TYR A 147 -0.95 12.72 -1.49
C TYR A 147 -0.74 11.43 -2.30
N HIS A 148 -1.08 10.27 -1.73
CA HIS A 148 -1.06 8.98 -2.43
C HIS A 148 -2.44 8.58 -2.92
N ALA A 149 -3.38 8.37 -2.00
CA ALA A 149 -4.79 8.11 -2.30
C ALA A 149 -5.63 8.35 -1.04
N HIS A 150 -6.83 8.88 -1.20
CA HIS A 150 -7.84 8.95 -0.16
C HIS A 150 -8.92 7.88 -0.37
N TYR A 151 -9.81 7.71 0.59
CA TYR A 151 -10.94 6.82 0.44
C TYR A 151 -12.07 7.49 -0.31
N PHE A 152 -12.64 6.78 -1.29
CA PHE A 152 -13.78 7.22 -2.07
C PHE A 152 -15.03 6.49 -1.59
N PRO A 153 -16.09 7.18 -1.13
CA PRO A 153 -17.30 6.53 -0.64
C PRO A 153 -17.94 5.59 -1.66
N GLU A 154 -17.90 5.96 -2.94
CA GLU A 154 -18.48 5.19 -4.05
C GLU A 154 -17.82 3.83 -4.31
N TYR A 155 -16.64 3.58 -3.73
CA TYR A 155 -15.94 2.29 -3.83
C TYR A 155 -15.98 1.51 -2.53
N SER A 156 -16.68 1.99 -1.50
CA SER A 156 -16.88 1.24 -0.26
C SER A 156 -17.93 0.15 -0.48
N GLU A 157 -17.69 -1.04 0.04
CA GLU A 157 -18.70 -2.09 0.18
C GLU A 157 -19.43 -1.85 1.50
N GLY A 158 -20.69 -1.41 1.44
CA GLY A 158 -21.47 -0.99 2.60
C GLY A 158 -21.26 0.47 2.98
N ASP A 159 -21.50 0.81 4.25
CA ASP A 159 -21.38 2.16 4.76
C ASP A 159 -19.93 2.67 4.75
N PHE A 160 -19.78 3.95 4.39
CA PHE A 160 -18.49 4.63 4.50
C PHE A 160 -18.14 4.81 5.97
N LEU A 161 -17.13 4.08 6.44
CA LEU A 161 -16.81 3.91 7.86
C LEU A 161 -16.22 5.19 8.46
N ASP A 162 -16.47 5.43 9.75
CA ASP A 162 -15.99 6.62 10.44
C ASP A 162 -14.47 6.79 10.40
N TRP A 163 -13.72 5.70 10.51
CA TRP A 163 -12.25 5.76 10.38
C TRP A 163 -11.79 6.18 8.97
N GLN A 164 -12.58 5.90 7.91
CA GLN A 164 -12.30 6.35 6.54
C GLN A 164 -12.59 7.85 6.40
N LYS A 165 -13.67 8.32 7.04
CA LYS A 165 -13.99 9.76 7.12
C LYS A 165 -12.89 10.52 7.87
N ASP A 166 -12.46 9.99 9.03
CA ASP A 166 -11.39 10.58 9.84
C ASP A 166 -10.05 10.61 9.07
N PHE A 167 -9.75 9.52 8.34
CA PHE A 167 -8.59 9.48 7.45
C PHE A 167 -8.68 10.59 6.40
N ASN A 168 -9.78 10.69 5.67
CA ASN A 168 -9.97 11.69 4.63
C ASN A 168 -9.89 13.11 5.18
N LYS A 169 -10.48 13.37 6.36
CA LYS A 169 -10.39 14.65 7.04
C LYS A 169 -8.94 15.06 7.29
N SER A 170 -8.15 14.18 7.89
CA SER A 170 -6.73 14.45 8.14
C SER A 170 -5.94 14.57 6.83
N PHE A 171 -6.18 13.66 5.89
CA PHE A 171 -5.44 13.54 4.65
C PHE A 171 -5.74 14.67 3.65
N ILE A 172 -6.97 15.17 3.62
CA ILE A 172 -7.39 16.24 2.69
C ILE A 172 -7.37 17.59 3.40
N GLU A 173 -8.19 17.77 4.45
CA GLU A 173 -8.42 19.09 5.06
C GLU A 173 -7.22 19.57 5.89
N VAL A 174 -6.65 18.70 6.74
CA VAL A 174 -5.52 19.09 7.59
C VAL A 174 -4.26 19.21 6.75
N ALA A 175 -3.98 18.25 5.88
CA ALA A 175 -2.78 18.24 5.06
C ALA A 175 -2.75 19.36 4.00
N SER A 176 -3.90 19.93 3.62
CA SER A 176 -3.95 21.10 2.73
C SER A 176 -3.21 22.33 3.29
N LYS A 177 -2.96 22.36 4.60
CA LYS A 177 -2.23 23.42 5.31
C LYS A 177 -0.70 23.27 5.25
N ALA A 178 -0.19 22.19 4.64
CA ALA A 178 1.24 22.02 4.42
C ALA A 178 1.80 23.10 3.49
N ASP A 179 3.06 23.51 3.70
CA ASP A 179 3.72 24.51 2.86
C ASP A 179 3.92 24.01 1.45
N VAL A 180 4.32 22.74 1.30
CA VAL A 180 4.49 22.07 0.02
C VAL A 180 3.61 20.83 -0.02
N LYS A 181 2.84 20.71 -1.08
CA LYS A 181 1.92 19.60 -1.32
C LYS A 181 2.32 18.89 -2.62
N ILE A 182 2.40 17.56 -2.58
CA ILE A 182 2.84 16.72 -3.68
C ILE A 182 1.70 15.78 -4.07
N SER A 183 1.41 15.66 -5.35
CA SER A 183 0.59 14.58 -5.93
C SER A 183 1.49 13.60 -6.67
N VAL A 184 1.22 12.29 -6.49
CA VAL A 184 2.01 11.23 -7.13
C VAL A 184 1.64 10.98 -8.60
N SER A 185 0.63 11.69 -9.11
CA SER A 185 0.21 11.64 -10.51
C SER A 185 -0.36 13.00 -10.97
N LYS A 186 -0.34 13.23 -12.26
CA LYS A 186 -0.88 14.45 -12.88
C LYS A 186 -2.41 14.48 -12.77
N TRP A 187 -3.07 13.31 -12.91
CA TRP A 187 -4.51 13.26 -12.72
C TRP A 187 -4.93 13.65 -11.30
N GLN A 188 -4.17 13.25 -10.28
CA GLN A 188 -4.43 13.67 -8.90
C GLN A 188 -4.19 15.17 -8.71
N GLN A 189 -3.20 15.73 -9.37
CA GLN A 189 -2.93 17.17 -9.35
C GLN A 189 -4.16 17.96 -9.84
N ILE A 190 -4.74 17.54 -10.97
CA ILE A 190 -5.97 18.12 -11.50
C ILE A 190 -7.14 17.87 -10.54
N PHE A 191 -7.34 16.63 -10.10
CA PHE A 191 -8.42 16.24 -9.21
C PHE A 191 -8.42 17.02 -7.89
N TYR A 192 -7.27 17.15 -7.22
CA TYR A 192 -7.18 17.90 -5.95
C TYR A 192 -7.41 19.40 -6.16
N LYS A 193 -6.96 19.95 -7.29
CA LYS A 193 -7.24 21.36 -7.66
C LYS A 193 -8.73 21.60 -7.86
N GLU A 194 -9.36 20.77 -8.69
CA GLU A 194 -10.78 20.94 -9.04
C GLU A 194 -11.73 20.63 -7.89
N LYS A 195 -11.48 19.53 -7.18
CA LYS A 195 -12.39 19.04 -6.14
C LYS A 195 -12.24 19.75 -4.80
N PHE A 196 -11.02 20.12 -4.42
CA PHE A 196 -10.70 20.64 -3.09
C PHE A 196 -9.98 22.00 -3.11
N ASN A 197 -9.74 22.57 -4.28
CA ASN A 197 -8.93 23.77 -4.47
C ASN A 197 -7.53 23.69 -3.83
N ILE A 198 -6.90 22.50 -3.93
CA ILE A 198 -5.56 22.24 -3.41
C ILE A 198 -4.56 22.22 -4.57
N ASP A 199 -3.62 23.15 -4.57
CA ASP A 199 -2.49 23.16 -5.51
C ASP A 199 -1.40 22.20 -5.04
N THR A 200 -0.91 21.34 -5.94
CA THR A 200 0.13 20.36 -5.65
C THR A 200 1.24 20.38 -6.70
N LEU A 201 2.44 19.98 -6.32
CA LEU A 201 3.54 19.67 -7.23
C LEU A 201 3.42 18.21 -7.69
N TYR A 202 3.74 17.95 -8.94
CA TYR A 202 3.81 16.58 -9.45
C TYR A 202 5.20 15.96 -9.18
N ILE A 203 5.24 14.93 -8.34
CA ILE A 203 6.39 14.05 -8.17
C ILE A 203 5.86 12.62 -8.12
N PRO A 204 6.16 11.77 -9.12
CA PRO A 204 5.57 10.43 -9.21
C PRO A 204 6.08 9.49 -8.12
N ASN A 205 5.36 8.39 -7.92
CA ASN A 205 5.90 7.25 -7.20
C ASN A 205 7.12 6.69 -7.94
N GLY A 206 8.16 6.34 -7.18
CA GLY A 206 9.34 5.69 -7.73
C GLY A 206 9.23 4.16 -7.73
N VAL A 207 10.01 3.53 -8.61
CA VAL A 207 10.23 2.09 -8.68
C VAL A 207 11.72 1.80 -8.54
N ASP A 208 12.07 0.80 -7.74
CA ASP A 208 13.44 0.33 -7.61
C ASP A 208 13.76 -0.64 -8.77
N VAL A 209 14.21 -0.07 -9.88
CA VAL A 209 14.53 -0.85 -11.09
C VAL A 209 15.65 -1.87 -10.82
N VAL A 210 16.61 -1.54 -9.94
CA VAL A 210 17.68 -2.50 -9.57
C VAL A 210 17.11 -3.72 -8.86
N LYS A 211 16.10 -3.56 -8.00
CA LYS A 211 15.42 -4.69 -7.37
C LYS A 211 14.58 -5.47 -8.40
N CYS A 212 13.92 -4.77 -9.33
CA CYS A 212 13.19 -5.41 -10.42
C CYS A 212 14.11 -6.27 -11.31
N ASP A 213 15.31 -5.79 -11.63
CA ASP A 213 16.28 -6.51 -12.47
C ASP A 213 16.86 -7.77 -11.80
N LYS A 214 16.80 -7.85 -10.46
CA LYS A 214 17.20 -9.05 -9.70
C LYS A 214 16.11 -10.11 -9.64
N ALA A 215 14.94 -9.86 -10.22
CA ALA A 215 13.84 -10.81 -10.24
C ALA A 215 14.21 -12.09 -11.01
N ASN A 216 13.76 -13.24 -10.50
CA ASN A 216 14.16 -14.55 -11.02
C ASN A 216 12.95 -15.45 -11.22
N ALA A 217 12.56 -15.64 -12.49
CA ALA A 217 11.46 -16.51 -12.91
C ALA A 217 11.71 -17.99 -12.56
N VAL A 218 12.97 -18.44 -12.64
CA VAL A 218 13.33 -19.84 -12.32
C VAL A 218 13.16 -20.11 -10.84
N PHE A 219 13.49 -19.14 -9.98
CA PHE A 219 13.26 -19.26 -8.53
C PHE A 219 11.76 -19.43 -8.24
N PHE A 220 10.91 -18.60 -8.85
CA PHE A 220 9.45 -18.70 -8.66
C PHE A 220 8.92 -20.05 -9.14
N TYR A 221 9.36 -20.51 -10.31
CA TYR A 221 8.97 -21.81 -10.83
C TYR A 221 9.40 -22.97 -9.91
N LYS A 222 10.63 -22.97 -9.41
CA LYS A 222 11.12 -24.01 -8.48
C LYS A 222 10.34 -24.03 -7.17
N THR A 223 9.90 -22.87 -6.69
CA THR A 223 9.19 -22.76 -5.41
C THR A 223 7.71 -23.12 -5.52
N TYR A 224 7.04 -22.68 -6.59
CA TYR A 224 5.57 -22.76 -6.72
C TYR A 224 5.10 -23.68 -7.86
N GLY A 225 5.99 -24.16 -8.71
CA GLY A 225 5.64 -24.97 -9.89
C GLY A 225 4.95 -24.20 -11.01
N LEU A 226 4.92 -22.86 -10.95
CA LEU A 226 4.13 -22.00 -11.81
C LEU A 226 5.02 -21.14 -12.73
N ARG A 227 4.67 -21.12 -14.02
CA ARG A 227 5.31 -20.28 -15.05
C ARG A 227 4.34 -19.96 -16.17
N ASN A 228 4.64 -18.92 -16.95
CA ASN A 228 3.85 -18.53 -18.12
C ASN A 228 2.36 -18.32 -17.82
N PHE A 229 2.08 -17.63 -16.73
CA PHE A 229 0.72 -17.33 -16.29
C PHE A 229 0.40 -15.83 -16.44
N ILE A 230 -0.88 -15.52 -16.48
CA ILE A 230 -1.42 -14.17 -16.36
C ILE A 230 -1.47 -13.84 -14.87
N LEU A 231 -0.88 -12.71 -14.46
CA LEU A 231 -0.71 -12.32 -13.06
C LEU A 231 -1.69 -11.22 -12.66
N ASN A 232 -2.25 -11.35 -11.47
CA ASN A 232 -2.82 -10.24 -10.69
C ASN A 232 -2.21 -10.24 -9.29
N VAL A 233 -1.90 -9.07 -8.77
CA VAL A 233 -1.48 -8.91 -7.37
C VAL A 233 -2.37 -7.89 -6.70
N SER A 234 -3.23 -8.35 -5.82
CA SER A 234 -4.19 -7.50 -5.13
C SER A 234 -4.54 -8.07 -3.75
N ARG A 235 -5.10 -7.24 -2.88
CA ARG A 235 -5.73 -7.71 -1.65
C ARG A 235 -7.24 -7.78 -1.82
N HIS A 236 -7.93 -8.43 -0.88
CA HIS A 236 -9.37 -8.30 -0.75
C HIS A 236 -9.71 -6.85 -0.39
N ASP A 237 -10.09 -6.08 -1.39
CA ASP A 237 -10.42 -4.66 -1.30
C ASP A 237 -11.33 -4.31 -2.49
N PRO A 238 -12.49 -3.67 -2.29
CA PRO A 238 -13.42 -3.29 -3.36
C PRO A 238 -12.77 -2.45 -4.46
N VAL A 239 -11.81 -1.60 -4.08
CA VAL A 239 -11.07 -0.75 -5.03
C VAL A 239 -10.17 -1.59 -5.94
N LYS A 240 -9.63 -2.71 -5.47
CA LYS A 240 -8.76 -3.61 -6.25
C LYS A 240 -9.51 -4.56 -7.18
N ASN A 241 -10.82 -4.74 -6.94
CA ASN A 241 -11.74 -5.46 -7.81
C ASN A 241 -11.23 -6.84 -8.28
N PRO A 242 -10.83 -7.74 -7.38
CA PRO A 242 -10.28 -9.05 -7.77
C PRO A 242 -11.30 -9.95 -8.48
N LYS A 243 -12.59 -9.61 -8.39
CA LYS A 243 -13.69 -10.33 -9.05
C LYS A 243 -13.49 -10.42 -10.57
N GLU A 244 -13.17 -9.32 -11.23
CA GLU A 244 -13.00 -9.29 -12.69
C GLU A 244 -11.86 -10.19 -13.17
N PHE A 245 -10.79 -10.32 -12.37
CA PHE A 245 -9.71 -11.24 -12.70
C PHE A 245 -10.15 -12.71 -12.67
N VAL A 246 -11.02 -13.09 -11.74
CA VAL A 246 -11.60 -14.44 -11.70
C VAL A 246 -12.54 -14.68 -12.89
N LEU A 247 -13.36 -13.69 -13.26
CA LEU A 247 -14.24 -13.76 -14.42
C LEU A 247 -13.42 -13.88 -15.73
N LEU A 248 -12.31 -13.15 -15.84
CA LEU A 248 -11.37 -13.29 -16.95
C LEU A 248 -10.80 -14.71 -17.04
N ALA A 249 -10.40 -15.29 -15.89
CA ALA A 249 -9.89 -16.66 -15.85
C ALA A 249 -10.94 -17.68 -16.28
N GLN A 250 -12.23 -17.46 -15.96
CA GLN A 250 -13.33 -18.29 -16.48
C GLN A 250 -13.51 -18.15 -17.99
N ALA A 251 -13.34 -16.93 -18.52
CA ALA A 251 -13.48 -16.63 -19.95
C ALA A 251 -12.30 -17.11 -20.82
N MET A 252 -11.17 -17.48 -20.19
CA MET A 252 -9.93 -17.91 -20.88
C MET A 252 -9.39 -19.22 -20.30
N PRO A 253 -10.11 -20.34 -20.43
CA PRO A 253 -9.75 -21.62 -19.80
C PRO A 253 -8.42 -22.23 -20.32
N GLU A 254 -7.95 -21.82 -21.48
CA GLU A 254 -6.71 -22.25 -22.11
C GLU A 254 -5.45 -21.59 -21.51
N HIS A 255 -5.61 -20.52 -20.73
CA HIS A 255 -4.51 -19.84 -20.07
C HIS A 255 -4.48 -20.15 -18.57
N HIS A 256 -3.29 -20.14 -17.99
CA HIS A 256 -3.14 -20.24 -16.54
C HIS A 256 -3.11 -18.86 -15.89
N PHE A 257 -3.81 -18.73 -14.77
CA PHE A 257 -3.96 -17.48 -14.01
C PHE A 257 -3.40 -17.63 -12.60
N VAL A 258 -2.75 -16.61 -12.11
CA VAL A 258 -2.25 -16.54 -10.74
C VAL A 258 -2.67 -15.22 -10.11
N ILE A 259 -3.36 -15.32 -8.98
CA ILE A 259 -3.67 -14.16 -8.14
C ILE A 259 -2.91 -14.26 -6.81
N ILE A 260 -2.19 -13.20 -6.46
CA ILE A 260 -1.38 -13.10 -5.24
C ILE A 260 -1.98 -12.02 -4.35
N GLY A 261 -2.27 -12.35 -3.09
CA GLY A 261 -2.69 -11.31 -2.16
C GLY A 261 -3.26 -11.78 -0.84
N ASN A 262 -3.39 -10.83 0.06
CA ASN A 262 -3.93 -11.09 1.39
C ASN A 262 -5.46 -11.19 1.36
N GLY A 263 -6.01 -12.18 2.05
CA GLY A 263 -7.44 -12.36 2.23
C GLY A 263 -8.19 -12.96 1.03
N LEU A 264 -7.48 -13.34 -0.05
CA LEU A 264 -8.10 -13.97 -1.22
C LEU A 264 -8.11 -15.48 -1.04
N THR A 265 -9.30 -16.10 -1.12
CA THR A 265 -9.51 -17.56 -1.06
C THR A 265 -10.63 -17.97 -2.01
N LYS A 266 -10.74 -19.29 -2.32
CA LYS A 266 -11.84 -19.80 -3.13
C LYS A 266 -13.19 -19.60 -2.44
N GLU A 267 -13.22 -19.74 -1.13
CA GLU A 267 -14.40 -19.54 -0.28
C GLU A 267 -14.84 -18.08 -0.35
N LEU A 268 -13.92 -17.12 -0.24
CA LEU A 268 -14.23 -15.70 -0.39
C LEU A 268 -14.90 -15.41 -1.74
N PHE A 269 -14.34 -15.92 -2.85
CA PHE A 269 -14.93 -15.69 -4.16
C PHE A 269 -16.34 -16.29 -4.27
N LYS A 270 -16.56 -17.48 -3.69
CA LYS A 270 -17.86 -18.13 -3.69
C LYS A 270 -18.88 -17.40 -2.80
N GLU A 271 -18.50 -17.06 -1.58
CA GLU A 271 -19.44 -16.54 -0.57
C GLU A 271 -19.69 -15.04 -0.70
N HIS A 272 -18.65 -14.27 -0.96
CA HIS A 272 -18.75 -12.81 -1.03
C HIS A 272 -19.03 -12.29 -2.44
N TYR A 273 -18.33 -12.84 -3.46
CA TYR A 273 -18.50 -12.38 -4.84
C TYR A 273 -19.50 -13.22 -5.65
N CYS A 274 -20.05 -14.31 -5.09
CA CYS A 274 -20.97 -15.25 -5.74
C CYS A 274 -20.40 -15.83 -7.06
N ILE A 275 -19.07 -16.06 -7.13
CA ILE A 275 -18.37 -16.65 -8.27
C ILE A 275 -17.50 -17.83 -7.84
N SER A 276 -17.38 -18.84 -8.70
CA SER A 276 -16.51 -19.99 -8.45
C SER A 276 -15.15 -19.78 -9.10
N ALA A 277 -14.07 -19.97 -8.35
CA ALA A 277 -12.72 -19.95 -8.89
C ALA A 277 -12.53 -21.13 -9.89
N PRO A 278 -12.16 -20.88 -11.15
CA PRO A 278 -11.99 -21.92 -12.15
C PRO A 278 -10.73 -22.75 -11.91
N LYS A 279 -10.60 -23.92 -12.57
CA LYS A 279 -9.45 -24.83 -12.40
C LYS A 279 -8.12 -24.24 -12.86
N ASN A 280 -8.14 -23.34 -13.82
CA ASN A 280 -6.96 -22.65 -14.37
C ASN A 280 -6.50 -21.45 -13.53
N LEU A 281 -7.11 -21.20 -12.36
CA LEU A 281 -6.72 -20.12 -11.44
C LEU A 281 -6.04 -20.68 -10.18
N SER A 282 -4.79 -20.27 -9.96
CA SER A 282 -4.06 -20.46 -8.69
C SER A 282 -4.20 -19.22 -7.82
N ILE A 283 -4.67 -19.41 -6.58
CA ILE A 283 -4.79 -18.35 -5.58
C ILE A 283 -3.67 -18.55 -4.57
N LEU A 284 -2.76 -17.57 -4.52
CA LEU A 284 -1.63 -17.56 -3.61
C LEU A 284 -1.84 -16.49 -2.54
N GLY A 285 -1.43 -16.79 -1.32
CA GLY A 285 -1.54 -15.88 -0.19
C GLY A 285 -0.67 -14.62 -0.32
N LYS A 286 -0.54 -13.88 0.79
CA LYS A 286 0.37 -12.74 0.87
C LYS A 286 1.81 -13.19 0.66
N MET A 287 2.51 -12.53 -0.24
CA MET A 287 3.94 -12.72 -0.51
C MET A 287 4.75 -11.50 -0.08
N SER A 288 6.04 -11.70 0.12
CA SER A 288 7.01 -10.61 0.27
C SER A 288 7.19 -9.84 -1.06
N GLN A 289 7.69 -8.61 -0.99
CA GLN A 289 7.94 -7.80 -2.19
C GLN A 289 8.86 -8.53 -3.18
N ILE A 290 9.91 -9.21 -2.69
CA ILE A 290 10.85 -9.93 -3.56
C ILE A 290 10.20 -11.14 -4.24
N GLU A 291 9.31 -11.86 -3.57
CA GLU A 291 8.56 -12.97 -4.17
C GLU A 291 7.59 -12.46 -5.24
N VAL A 292 6.96 -11.29 -5.03
CA VAL A 292 6.14 -10.64 -6.05
C VAL A 292 6.98 -10.27 -7.27
N GLN A 293 8.21 -9.75 -7.09
CA GLN A 293 9.11 -9.47 -8.21
C GLN A 293 9.45 -10.76 -9.00
N HIS A 294 9.67 -11.88 -8.31
CA HIS A 294 9.89 -13.18 -8.96
C HIS A 294 8.65 -13.68 -9.69
N ALA A 295 7.44 -13.45 -9.14
CA ALA A 295 6.18 -13.77 -9.81
C ALA A 295 5.98 -12.95 -11.09
N ILE A 296 6.29 -11.64 -11.05
CA ILE A 296 6.27 -10.77 -12.23
C ILE A 296 7.24 -11.33 -13.30
N ALA A 297 8.46 -11.69 -12.93
CA ALA A 297 9.43 -12.28 -13.86
C ALA A 297 8.93 -13.58 -14.51
N ALA A 298 8.18 -14.41 -13.77
CA ALA A 298 7.64 -15.68 -14.24
C ALA A 298 6.32 -15.56 -15.03
N SER A 299 5.64 -14.40 -14.95
CA SER A 299 4.39 -14.14 -15.67
C SER A 299 4.60 -13.80 -17.14
N ILE A 300 3.53 -13.95 -17.93
CA ILE A 300 3.49 -13.48 -19.34
C ILE A 300 2.95 -12.06 -19.43
N CYS A 301 2.04 -11.67 -18.57
CA CYS A 301 1.55 -10.29 -18.44
C CYS A 301 0.92 -10.06 -17.07
N LEU A 302 0.76 -8.78 -16.72
CA LEU A 302 -0.05 -8.32 -15.59
C LEU A 302 -1.42 -7.87 -16.06
N VAL A 303 -2.47 -8.20 -15.29
CA VAL A 303 -3.80 -7.60 -15.37
C VAL A 303 -4.09 -6.87 -14.07
N SER A 304 -4.34 -5.56 -14.13
CA SER A 304 -4.70 -4.71 -13.00
C SER A 304 -6.14 -4.22 -13.14
N ASN A 305 -7.02 -4.68 -12.24
CA ASN A 305 -8.46 -4.43 -12.28
C ASN A 305 -8.92 -3.32 -11.33
N SER A 306 -8.01 -2.47 -10.87
CA SER A 306 -8.32 -1.45 -9.86
C SER A 306 -9.34 -0.44 -10.38
N LYS A 307 -10.31 -0.08 -9.53
CA LYS A 307 -11.31 0.97 -9.83
C LYS A 307 -10.75 2.37 -9.63
N ARG A 308 -9.70 2.52 -8.83
CA ARG A 308 -9.02 3.79 -8.58
C ARG A 308 -7.62 3.57 -8.03
N GLU A 309 -6.66 4.30 -8.56
CA GLU A 309 -5.27 4.33 -8.10
C GLU A 309 -4.77 5.78 -8.06
N GLY A 310 -3.78 6.04 -7.19
CA GLY A 310 -3.00 7.28 -7.30
C GLY A 310 -2.07 7.22 -8.50
N LEU A 311 -1.04 6.39 -8.38
CA LEU A 311 -0.18 5.91 -9.45
C LEU A 311 0.24 4.49 -9.08
N PRO A 312 -0.19 3.43 -9.82
CA PRO A 312 -0.04 2.04 -9.42
C PRO A 312 1.42 1.56 -9.56
N THR A 313 2.15 1.46 -8.47
CA THR A 313 3.56 1.03 -8.47
C THR A 313 3.74 -0.38 -9.02
N LEU A 314 2.80 -1.28 -8.79
CA LEU A 314 2.85 -2.63 -9.35
C LEU A 314 2.87 -2.63 -10.89
N VAL A 315 2.09 -1.76 -11.52
CA VAL A 315 2.10 -1.60 -12.99
C VAL A 315 3.48 -1.12 -13.45
N LEU A 316 4.03 -0.12 -12.74
CA LEU A 316 5.38 0.39 -13.02
C LEU A 316 6.48 -0.66 -12.79
N GLU A 317 6.34 -1.52 -11.78
CA GLU A 317 7.26 -2.64 -11.51
C GLU A 317 7.22 -3.69 -12.63
N CYS A 318 6.04 -3.99 -13.18
CA CYS A 318 5.91 -4.86 -14.35
C CYS A 318 6.53 -4.23 -15.60
N MET A 319 6.28 -2.94 -15.83
CA MET A 319 6.91 -2.19 -16.92
C MET A 319 8.45 -2.16 -16.77
N ALA A 320 8.96 -2.00 -15.55
CA ALA A 320 10.39 -2.07 -15.24
C ALA A 320 11.02 -3.42 -15.64
N GLN A 321 10.27 -4.52 -15.54
CA GLN A 321 10.72 -5.84 -15.96
C GLN A 321 10.39 -6.16 -17.44
N SER A 322 10.02 -5.16 -18.24
CA SER A 322 9.56 -5.35 -19.62
C SER A 322 8.41 -6.35 -19.74
N LYS A 323 7.54 -6.43 -18.74
CA LYS A 323 6.34 -7.27 -18.79
C LYS A 323 5.17 -6.49 -19.35
N PRO A 324 4.42 -7.10 -20.29
CA PRO A 324 3.20 -6.50 -20.81
C PRO A 324 2.15 -6.28 -19.72
N VAL A 325 1.38 -5.20 -19.80
CA VAL A 325 0.36 -4.85 -18.81
C VAL A 325 -0.98 -4.52 -19.45
N VAL A 326 -2.05 -5.00 -18.82
CA VAL A 326 -3.43 -4.58 -19.07
C VAL A 326 -3.96 -3.93 -17.80
N VAL A 327 -4.54 -2.75 -17.94
CA VAL A 327 -5.09 -2.00 -16.81
C VAL A 327 -6.54 -1.61 -17.10
N SER A 328 -7.32 -1.35 -16.05
CA SER A 328 -8.63 -0.70 -16.19
C SER A 328 -8.47 0.75 -16.68
N ASN A 329 -9.50 1.29 -17.31
CA ASN A 329 -9.54 2.67 -17.83
C ASN A 329 -9.66 3.75 -16.74
N GLU A 330 -9.27 3.45 -15.47
CA GLU A 330 -9.24 4.44 -14.40
C GLU A 330 -8.03 5.38 -14.53
N PRO A 331 -8.14 6.65 -14.06
CA PRO A 331 -7.17 7.70 -14.37
C PRO A 331 -5.71 7.39 -13.99
N GLY A 332 -5.47 6.81 -12.80
CA GLY A 332 -4.12 6.54 -12.32
C GLY A 332 -3.41 5.45 -13.11
N SER A 333 -4.13 4.40 -13.49
CA SER A 333 -3.63 3.33 -14.34
C SER A 333 -3.42 3.79 -15.78
N MET A 334 -4.34 4.61 -16.31
CA MET A 334 -4.19 5.22 -17.64
C MET A 334 -2.97 6.11 -17.72
N GLU A 335 -2.69 6.92 -16.69
CA GLU A 335 -1.48 7.73 -16.62
C GLU A 335 -0.21 6.87 -16.59
N ALA A 336 -0.21 5.77 -15.82
CA ALA A 336 0.94 4.87 -15.71
C ALA A 336 1.36 4.32 -17.07
N ILE A 337 0.41 3.99 -17.95
CA ILE A 337 0.65 3.45 -19.30
C ILE A 337 0.64 4.52 -20.40
N ASP A 338 0.63 5.81 -20.06
CA ASP A 338 0.52 6.94 -20.99
C ASP A 338 -0.63 6.75 -21.99
N HIS A 339 -1.84 6.54 -21.45
CA HIS A 339 -3.07 6.40 -22.24
C HIS A 339 -2.97 5.36 -23.38
N GLY A 340 -2.32 4.24 -23.10
CA GLY A 340 -2.21 3.09 -24.04
C GLY A 340 -0.92 3.03 -24.84
N LYS A 341 -0.01 4.01 -24.74
CA LYS A 341 1.28 3.98 -25.47
C LYS A 341 2.22 2.90 -24.93
N HIS A 342 2.14 2.62 -23.61
CA HIS A 342 3.07 1.72 -22.90
C HIS A 342 2.40 0.49 -22.28
N GLY A 343 1.14 0.23 -22.58
CA GLY A 343 0.35 -0.90 -22.14
C GLY A 343 -0.99 -0.94 -22.83
N TYR A 344 -1.88 -1.79 -22.38
CA TYR A 344 -3.24 -1.91 -22.86
C TYR A 344 -4.22 -1.55 -21.74
N PHE A 345 -5.39 -1.08 -22.12
CA PHE A 345 -6.45 -0.80 -21.16
C PHE A 345 -7.77 -1.36 -21.64
N TYR A 346 -8.66 -1.61 -20.70
CA TYR A 346 -10.00 -2.11 -20.95
C TYR A 346 -11.03 -1.26 -20.22
N GLU A 347 -12.28 -1.28 -20.72
CA GLU A 347 -13.41 -0.64 -20.06
C GLU A 347 -13.79 -1.41 -18.78
N LEU A 348 -13.71 -0.75 -17.62
CA LEU A 348 -13.99 -1.36 -16.32
C LEU A 348 -15.43 -1.93 -16.29
N GLY A 349 -15.56 -3.21 -15.94
CA GLY A 349 -16.83 -3.94 -15.96
C GLY A 349 -17.06 -4.76 -17.24
N ASP A 350 -16.34 -4.50 -18.33
CA ASP A 350 -16.46 -5.24 -19.58
C ASP A 350 -15.42 -6.39 -19.66
N ILE A 351 -15.88 -7.61 -19.35
CA ILE A 351 -15.01 -8.80 -19.33
C ILE A 351 -14.60 -9.23 -20.75
N GLU A 352 -15.44 -9.01 -21.75
CA GLU A 352 -15.10 -9.32 -23.14
C GLU A 352 -14.03 -8.37 -23.69
N ASP A 353 -14.12 -7.07 -23.36
CA ASP A 353 -13.04 -6.14 -23.68
C ASP A 353 -11.77 -6.50 -22.92
N LEU A 354 -11.84 -6.80 -21.60
CA LEU A 354 -10.68 -7.24 -20.82
C LEU A 354 -10.01 -8.49 -21.45
N LYS A 355 -10.78 -9.49 -21.87
CA LYS A 355 -10.28 -10.66 -22.58
C LYS A 355 -9.57 -10.27 -23.89
N ARG A 356 -10.22 -9.45 -24.70
CA ARG A 356 -9.66 -8.96 -25.97
C ARG A 356 -8.33 -8.22 -25.76
N GLN A 357 -8.27 -7.29 -24.82
CA GLN A 357 -7.05 -6.55 -24.51
C GLN A 357 -5.94 -7.45 -23.96
N THR A 358 -6.30 -8.43 -23.12
CA THR A 358 -5.34 -9.42 -22.60
C THR A 358 -4.72 -10.25 -23.72
N LEU A 359 -5.52 -10.72 -24.68
CA LEU A 359 -5.03 -11.50 -25.83
C LEU A 359 -4.09 -10.66 -26.74
N LEU A 360 -4.37 -9.37 -26.92
CA LEU A 360 -3.49 -8.44 -27.64
C LEU A 360 -2.18 -8.25 -26.87
N THR A 361 -2.27 -8.03 -25.56
CA THR A 361 -1.15 -7.77 -24.67
C THR A 361 -0.14 -8.91 -24.66
N ILE A 362 -0.59 -10.17 -24.58
CA ILE A 362 0.29 -11.35 -24.54
C ILE A 362 1.15 -11.45 -25.82
N LYS A 363 0.69 -10.94 -26.94
CA LYS A 363 1.37 -11.01 -28.24
C LYS A 363 2.33 -9.83 -28.50
N ASP A 364 2.22 -8.76 -27.70
CA ASP A 364 3.00 -7.54 -27.93
C ASP A 364 4.39 -7.63 -27.30
N THR A 365 5.41 -7.54 -28.12
CA THR A 365 6.81 -7.52 -27.70
C THR A 365 7.44 -6.13 -27.74
N ILE A 366 6.76 -5.14 -28.30
CA ILE A 366 7.31 -3.79 -28.53
C ILE A 366 6.96 -2.83 -27.41
N LYS A 367 5.66 -2.75 -27.03
CA LYS A 367 5.23 -1.85 -25.96
C LYS A 367 5.95 -2.11 -24.63
N PRO A 368 6.18 -3.37 -24.18
CA PRO A 368 6.89 -3.62 -22.94
C PRO A 368 8.31 -3.06 -22.89
N ILE A 369 9.03 -3.06 -24.01
CA ILE A 369 10.37 -2.47 -24.12
C ILE A 369 10.30 -0.95 -23.97
N LYS A 370 9.37 -0.30 -24.67
CA LYS A 370 9.14 1.15 -24.55
C LYS A 370 8.66 1.54 -23.15
N ALA A 371 7.83 0.69 -22.55
CA ALA A 371 7.35 0.87 -21.17
C ALA A 371 8.51 0.89 -20.16
N ARG A 372 9.45 -0.07 -20.28
CA ARG A 372 10.67 -0.08 -19.44
C ARG A 372 11.50 1.18 -19.63
N GLN A 373 11.69 1.63 -20.87
CA GLN A 373 12.44 2.86 -21.15
C GLN A 373 11.82 4.06 -20.42
N ARG A 374 10.50 4.20 -20.48
CA ARG A 374 9.80 5.25 -19.74
C ARG A 374 9.99 5.15 -18.22
N VAL A 375 9.96 3.93 -17.67
CA VAL A 375 10.22 3.75 -16.23
C VAL A 375 11.61 4.22 -15.85
N LEU A 376 12.63 3.89 -16.64
CA LEU A 376 14.01 4.32 -16.41
C LEU A 376 14.16 5.86 -16.45
N GLU A 377 13.43 6.53 -17.32
CA GLU A 377 13.51 7.97 -17.52
C GLU A 377 12.69 8.78 -16.51
N GLU A 378 11.52 8.29 -16.10
CA GLU A 378 10.56 9.08 -15.33
C GLU A 378 10.33 8.55 -13.92
N TYR A 379 10.35 7.22 -13.70
CA TYR A 379 9.86 6.54 -12.49
C TYR A 379 10.93 5.79 -11.72
N ASP A 380 12.16 5.64 -12.22
CA ASP A 380 13.25 5.07 -11.43
C ASP A 380 13.48 5.94 -10.17
N TRP A 381 13.58 5.30 -9.03
CA TRP A 381 13.87 6.01 -7.78
C TRP A 381 15.10 6.92 -7.86
N ARG A 382 16.13 6.55 -8.64
CA ARG A 382 17.33 7.37 -8.85
C ARG A 382 17.04 8.68 -9.60
N VAL A 383 15.93 8.75 -10.33
CA VAL A 383 15.42 9.97 -10.98
C VAL A 383 14.47 10.71 -10.04
N VAL A 384 13.54 9.98 -9.40
CA VAL A 384 12.50 10.56 -8.55
C VAL A 384 13.10 11.20 -7.30
N ILE A 385 14.08 10.54 -6.65
CA ILE A 385 14.68 11.04 -5.40
C ILE A 385 15.31 12.42 -5.56
N LYS A 386 15.89 12.72 -6.73
CA LYS A 386 16.47 14.04 -7.00
C LYS A 386 15.43 15.16 -6.99
N LYS A 387 14.17 14.84 -7.36
CA LYS A 387 13.06 15.80 -7.29
C LYS A 387 12.61 16.00 -5.85
N VAL A 388 12.60 14.94 -5.06
CA VAL A 388 12.25 14.96 -3.63
C VAL A 388 13.33 15.73 -2.85
N ASP A 389 14.61 15.42 -3.07
CA ASP A 389 15.74 16.07 -2.35
C ASP A 389 15.78 17.59 -2.56
N ARG A 390 15.42 18.08 -3.75
CA ARG A 390 15.29 19.53 -4.02
C ARG A 390 14.26 20.22 -3.12
N LEU A 391 13.24 19.49 -2.67
CA LEU A 391 12.27 20.04 -1.72
C LEU A 391 12.82 20.10 -0.29
N TYR A 392 13.87 19.34 -0.01
CA TYR A 392 14.56 19.33 1.28
C TYR A 392 15.71 20.33 1.33
N ASP A 393 16.00 21.03 0.22
CA ASP A 393 16.89 22.17 0.22
C ASP A 393 16.17 23.35 0.89
N VAL A 394 16.76 23.89 1.95
CA VAL A 394 16.19 24.99 2.74
C VAL A 394 16.73 26.32 2.20
#